data_1f3c08e0bd904f894d1c55293c19db9e
#
_entry.id   1f3c08e0bd904f894d1c55293c19db9e
#
_cell.length_a   1.000
_cell.length_b   1.000
_cell.length_c   1.000
_cell.angle_alpha   90.00
_cell.angle_beta   90.00
_cell.angle_gamma   90.00
#
_symmetry.space_group_name_H-M   'P 1'
#
loop_
_entity.id
_entity.type
_entity.pdbx_description
1 polymer ?
#
loop_
_entity_poly.entity_id
_entity_poly.type
_entity_poly.pdbx_seq_one_letter_code
_entity_poly.pdbx_strand_id
1 'polypeptide(L)'
;VNKNYEIGDLVKIKKKRMEIFIDCGNPPANTFAKHYQAGCLAFELISNKQKIICNTGYAKYLSSKLALLSRSTAAHSTLYINNTSSCIFQKNKSINKVYGNSLIQKLRIISKNFSEDKNYYSIEASHNGYEKKFGYIHKRSIKILKQEDKIFGLDELKKTKKCPFLLN
;
A
#
# COMPACT_ATOMS: atom_id res chain seq x y z
N VAL A 1 16.34 21.99 -7.23
CA VAL A 1 15.00 21.78 -7.77
C VAL A 1 14.39 20.60 -7.02
N ASN A 2 13.46 20.88 -6.10
CA ASN A 2 12.66 19.85 -5.45
C ASN A 2 11.69 19.29 -6.50
N LYS A 3 11.98 18.13 -7.05
CA LYS A 3 11.03 17.45 -7.93
C LYS A 3 10.24 16.45 -7.11
N ASN A 4 9.02 16.82 -6.76
CA ASN A 4 7.99 15.88 -6.39
C ASN A 4 7.46 15.31 -7.70
N TYR A 5 7.38 14.01 -7.80
CA TYR A 5 6.92 13.38 -9.03
C TYR A 5 6.20 12.07 -8.76
N GLU A 6 5.32 11.77 -9.65
CA GLU A 6 4.67 10.49 -9.79
C GLU A 6 5.40 9.71 -10.88
N ILE A 7 5.89 8.52 -10.55
CA ILE A 7 6.45 7.58 -11.52
C ILE A 7 5.52 6.38 -11.54
N GLY A 8 4.74 6.26 -12.58
CA GLY A 8 3.69 5.25 -12.62
C GLY A 8 2.72 5.49 -11.45
N ASP A 9 2.61 4.52 -10.57
CA ASP A 9 1.73 4.59 -9.40
C ASP A 9 2.48 4.88 -8.08
N LEU A 10 3.77 5.18 -8.15
CA LEU A 10 4.58 5.57 -6.99
C LEU A 10 4.64 7.09 -6.89
N VAL A 11 4.23 7.62 -5.75
CA VAL A 11 4.36 9.05 -5.44
C VAL A 11 5.59 9.29 -4.58
N LYS A 12 6.46 10.18 -5.02
CA LYS A 12 7.62 10.64 -4.26
C LYS A 12 7.45 12.09 -3.87
N ILE A 13 7.63 12.39 -2.57
CA ILE A 13 7.69 13.74 -2.04
C ILE A 13 9.06 13.94 -1.41
N LYS A 14 9.78 14.99 -1.84
CA LYS A 14 11.08 15.36 -1.29
C LYS A 14 11.01 16.74 -0.68
N LYS A 15 11.43 16.84 0.58
CA LYS A 15 11.55 18.10 1.32
C LYS A 15 12.88 18.13 2.06
N LYS A 16 13.78 19.03 1.68
CA LYS A 16 15.11 19.15 2.31
C LYS A 16 15.82 17.78 2.41
N ARG A 17 15.96 17.27 3.63
CA ARG A 17 16.60 15.98 3.93
C ARG A 17 15.61 14.83 4.11
N MET A 18 14.31 15.08 3.92
CA MET A 18 13.24 14.11 4.08
C MET A 18 12.73 13.68 2.71
N GLU A 19 12.56 12.39 2.52
CA GLU A 19 11.95 11.80 1.32
C GLU A 19 10.90 10.77 1.76
N ILE A 20 9.71 10.86 1.15
CA ILE A 20 8.63 9.89 1.32
C ILE A 20 8.32 9.27 -0.03
N PHE A 21 8.14 7.96 -0.02
CA PHE A 21 7.66 7.18 -1.16
C PHE A 21 6.37 6.48 -0.75
N ILE A 22 5.32 6.61 -1.55
CA ILE A 22 4.00 6.04 -1.26
C ILE A 22 3.55 5.21 -2.47
N ASP A 23 3.21 3.94 -2.24
CA ASP A 23 2.65 3.06 -3.26
C ASP A 23 1.15 3.33 -3.41
N CYS A 24 0.74 3.93 -4.53
CA CYS A 24 -0.65 4.20 -4.87
C CYS A 24 -1.09 3.39 -6.09
N GLY A 25 -0.47 2.23 -6.32
CA GLY A 25 -0.67 1.40 -7.50
C GLY A 25 -1.75 0.35 -7.37
N ASN A 26 -2.39 0.07 -8.51
CA ASN A 26 -3.20 -1.13 -8.64
C ASN A 26 -2.33 -2.39 -8.72
N PRO A 27 -2.80 -3.53 -8.18
CA PRO A 27 -2.13 -4.80 -8.43
C PRO A 27 -2.02 -5.10 -9.93
N PRO A 28 -0.88 -5.66 -10.37
CA PRO A 28 -0.67 -5.97 -11.78
C PRO A 28 -1.59 -7.09 -12.27
N ALA A 29 -1.61 -7.34 -13.58
CA ALA A 29 -2.21 -8.54 -14.14
C ALA A 29 -1.59 -9.80 -13.53
N ASN A 30 -2.35 -10.93 -13.46
CA ASN A 30 -1.87 -12.14 -12.76
C ASN A 30 -0.57 -12.68 -13.34
N THR A 31 -0.35 -12.55 -14.64
CA THR A 31 0.90 -12.92 -15.33
C THR A 31 2.13 -12.21 -14.78
N PHE A 32 1.95 -11.01 -14.25
CA PHE A 32 3.02 -10.18 -13.66
C PHE A 32 3.00 -10.14 -12.13
N ALA A 33 2.05 -10.85 -11.49
CA ALA A 33 1.86 -10.81 -10.03
C ALA A 33 2.85 -11.67 -9.23
N LYS A 34 3.79 -12.35 -9.90
CA LYS A 34 4.73 -13.30 -9.24
C LYS A 34 5.47 -12.70 -8.06
N HIS A 35 5.85 -11.45 -8.14
CA HIS A 35 6.60 -10.73 -7.11
C HIS A 35 5.81 -9.61 -6.44
N TYR A 36 4.53 -9.47 -6.78
CA TYR A 36 3.66 -8.45 -6.19
C TYR A 36 3.55 -8.65 -4.68
N GLN A 37 3.55 -7.54 -3.96
CA GLN A 37 3.38 -7.46 -2.52
C GLN A 37 2.12 -6.64 -2.23
N ALA A 38 1.31 -7.07 -1.27
CA ALA A 38 0.05 -6.41 -0.93
C ALA A 38 0.27 -5.17 -0.04
N GLY A 39 1.14 -4.28 -0.51
CA GLY A 39 1.57 -3.06 0.18
C GLY A 39 0.91 -1.77 -0.32
N CYS A 40 -0.26 -1.87 -0.97
CA CYS A 40 -0.96 -0.68 -1.45
C CYS A 40 -1.20 0.33 -0.32
N LEU A 41 -0.92 1.61 -0.59
CA LEU A 41 -0.87 2.74 0.34
C LEU A 41 0.22 2.62 1.43
N ALA A 42 1.12 1.65 1.33
CA ALA A 42 2.31 1.65 2.17
C ALA A 42 3.23 2.81 1.79
N PHE A 43 3.96 3.32 2.77
CA PHE A 43 4.95 4.35 2.54
C PHE A 43 6.30 4.01 3.16
N GLU A 44 7.34 4.57 2.60
CA GLU A 44 8.68 4.57 3.18
C GLU A 44 9.10 6.00 3.47
N LEU A 45 9.76 6.21 4.60
CA LEU A 45 10.26 7.51 5.05
C LEU A 45 11.78 7.43 5.22
N ILE A 46 12.47 8.31 4.54
CA ILE A 46 13.91 8.53 4.69
C ILE A 46 14.12 9.92 5.26
N SER A 47 14.94 10.05 6.29
CA SER A 47 15.37 11.35 6.85
C SER A 47 16.87 11.33 7.08
N ASN A 48 17.58 12.39 6.65
CA ASN A 48 19.02 12.49 6.76
C ASN A 48 19.77 11.25 6.20
N LYS A 49 19.30 10.69 5.09
CA LYS A 49 19.81 9.47 4.44
C LYS A 49 19.59 8.18 5.25
N GLN A 50 18.88 8.24 6.35
CA GLN A 50 18.53 7.07 7.16
C GLN A 50 17.07 6.67 6.91
N LYS A 51 16.81 5.38 6.77
CA LYS A 51 15.46 4.84 6.70
C LYS A 51 14.82 4.89 8.09
N ILE A 52 13.74 5.64 8.22
CA ILE A 52 12.95 5.78 9.46
C ILE A 52 11.77 4.80 9.46
N ILE A 53 11.08 4.72 8.32
CA ILE A 53 10.02 3.75 8.09
C ILE A 53 10.33 3.04 6.79
N CYS A 54 10.32 1.72 6.82
CA CYS A 54 10.56 0.89 5.64
C CYS A 54 9.66 -0.34 5.64
N ASN A 55 9.36 -0.82 4.44
CA ASN A 55 8.71 -2.12 4.25
C ASN A 55 9.74 -3.24 4.37
N THR A 56 9.30 -4.47 4.67
CA THR A 56 10.21 -5.61 4.86
C THR A 56 10.91 -6.04 3.58
N GLY A 57 10.39 -5.65 2.41
CA GLY A 57 10.82 -6.16 1.12
C GLY A 57 10.38 -7.61 0.90
N TYR A 58 10.62 -8.12 -0.30
CA TYR A 58 10.24 -9.49 -0.67
C TYR A 58 11.33 -10.50 -0.31
N ALA A 59 11.06 -11.34 0.68
CA ALA A 59 11.97 -12.39 1.17
C ALA A 59 12.03 -13.63 0.25
N LYS A 60 12.19 -13.43 -1.06
CA LYS A 60 12.12 -14.45 -2.12
C LYS A 60 13.10 -15.60 -1.92
N TYR A 61 14.27 -15.33 -1.40
CA TYR A 61 15.36 -16.31 -1.25
C TYR A 61 15.38 -17.01 0.11
N LEU A 62 14.45 -16.66 1.00
CA LEU A 62 14.29 -17.29 2.29
C LEU A 62 13.32 -18.49 2.17
N SER A 63 12.79 -18.97 3.29
CA SER A 63 11.82 -20.06 3.26
C SER A 63 10.52 -19.63 2.54
N SER A 64 9.78 -20.61 1.99
CA SER A 64 8.49 -20.37 1.35
C SER A 64 7.48 -19.68 2.26
N LYS A 65 7.54 -19.93 3.57
CA LYS A 65 6.73 -19.27 4.59
C LYS A 65 7.08 -17.78 4.71
N LEU A 66 8.36 -17.45 4.80
CA LEU A 66 8.83 -16.06 4.89
C LEU A 66 8.56 -15.30 3.59
N ALA A 67 8.75 -15.95 2.44
CA ALA A 67 8.41 -15.39 1.15
C ALA A 67 6.92 -15.01 1.05
N LEU A 68 6.02 -15.85 1.58
CA LEU A 68 4.59 -15.56 1.62
C LEU A 68 4.25 -14.44 2.62
N LEU A 69 4.84 -14.48 3.81
CA LEU A 69 4.64 -13.45 4.84
C LEU A 69 5.10 -12.08 4.38
N SER A 70 6.27 -11.98 3.75
CA SER A 70 6.80 -10.72 3.22
C SER A 70 5.94 -10.09 2.12
N ARG A 71 5.06 -10.86 1.49
CA ARG A 71 4.09 -10.38 0.50
C ARG A 71 2.77 -9.92 1.11
N SER A 72 2.50 -10.25 2.37
CA SER A 72 1.26 -9.88 3.06
C SER A 72 1.22 -8.39 3.39
N THR A 73 0.03 -7.82 3.53
CA THR A 73 -0.14 -6.42 3.95
C THR A 73 0.50 -6.14 5.31
N ALA A 74 0.51 -7.12 6.22
CA ALA A 74 1.13 -6.98 7.54
C ALA A 74 2.65 -6.75 7.51
N ALA A 75 3.31 -7.04 6.38
CA ALA A 75 4.74 -6.79 6.18
C ALA A 75 5.05 -5.37 5.65
N HIS A 76 4.05 -4.51 5.57
CA HIS A 76 4.14 -3.18 4.97
C HIS A 76 3.56 -2.12 5.90
N SER A 77 4.04 -0.89 5.74
CA SER A 77 3.62 0.28 6.53
C SER A 77 2.24 0.81 6.09
N THR A 78 1.24 -0.06 6.08
CA THR A 78 -0.14 0.27 5.70
C THR A 78 -1.15 -0.39 6.63
N LEU A 79 -2.41 0.03 6.53
CA LEU A 79 -3.47 -0.50 7.38
C LEU A 79 -3.75 -1.97 7.09
N TYR A 80 -3.87 -2.75 8.15
CA TYR A 80 -4.11 -4.18 8.15
C TYR A 80 -5.29 -4.52 9.07
N ILE A 81 -6.27 -5.27 8.56
CA ILE A 81 -7.53 -5.54 9.28
C ILE A 81 -7.65 -7.03 9.58
N ASN A 82 -7.83 -7.37 10.87
CA ASN A 82 -8.24 -8.69 11.33
C ASN A 82 -7.55 -9.83 10.57
N ASN A 83 -6.22 -9.86 10.63
CA ASN A 83 -5.37 -10.88 9.99
C ASN A 83 -5.65 -11.10 8.49
N THR A 84 -6.11 -10.05 7.77
CA THR A 84 -6.46 -10.14 6.37
C THR A 84 -5.68 -9.13 5.52
N SER A 85 -4.98 -9.62 4.52
CA SER A 85 -4.31 -8.77 3.53
C SER A 85 -5.30 -8.11 2.59
N SER A 86 -4.96 -6.92 2.12
CA SER A 86 -5.74 -6.14 1.14
C SER A 86 -5.92 -6.84 -0.22
N CYS A 87 -5.02 -7.77 -0.54
CA CYS A 87 -5.11 -8.71 -1.67
C CYS A 87 -5.00 -10.16 -1.17
N ILE A 88 -5.66 -11.09 -1.86
CA ILE A 88 -5.61 -12.51 -1.51
C ILE A 88 -4.77 -13.26 -2.55
N PHE A 89 -3.72 -13.91 -2.08
CA PHE A 89 -2.84 -14.72 -2.91
C PHE A 89 -3.39 -16.14 -3.08
N GLN A 90 -3.18 -16.72 -4.28
CA GLN A 90 -3.52 -18.09 -4.59
C GLN A 90 -2.66 -19.07 -3.77
N LYS A 91 -3.31 -19.99 -3.08
CA LYS A 91 -2.63 -21.03 -2.27
C LYS A 91 -2.41 -22.35 -3.03
N ASN A 92 -3.12 -22.55 -4.14
CA ASN A 92 -3.03 -23.79 -4.90
C ASN A 92 -1.67 -23.91 -5.61
N LYS A 93 -0.90 -24.95 -5.24
CA LYS A 93 0.45 -25.18 -5.77
C LYS A 93 0.46 -25.45 -7.29
N SER A 94 -0.53 -26.16 -7.81
CA SER A 94 -0.61 -26.49 -9.24
C SER A 94 -0.86 -25.24 -10.08
N ILE A 95 -1.79 -24.38 -9.66
CA ILE A 95 -2.06 -23.10 -10.32
C ILE A 95 -0.83 -22.20 -10.24
N ASN A 96 -0.14 -22.15 -9.10
CA ASN A 96 1.06 -21.35 -8.92
C ASN A 96 2.25 -21.82 -9.76
N LYS A 97 2.31 -23.10 -10.15
CA LYS A 97 3.33 -23.57 -11.12
C LYS A 97 3.15 -22.94 -12.50
N VAL A 98 1.92 -22.73 -12.94
CA VAL A 98 1.60 -22.18 -14.27
C VAL A 98 1.65 -20.65 -14.28
N TYR A 99 1.01 -20.01 -13.29
CA TYR A 99 0.79 -18.57 -13.28
C TYR A 99 1.66 -17.82 -12.26
N GLY A 100 2.58 -18.51 -11.57
CA GLY A 100 3.29 -17.94 -10.43
C GLY A 100 2.35 -17.71 -9.25
N ASN A 101 2.73 -16.85 -8.32
CA ASN A 101 1.91 -16.53 -7.15
C ASN A 101 0.79 -15.56 -7.53
N SER A 102 -0.20 -16.02 -8.28
CA SER A 102 -1.32 -15.22 -8.76
C SER A 102 -2.20 -14.69 -7.62
N LEU A 103 -3.02 -13.69 -7.94
CA LEU A 103 -3.97 -13.08 -7.02
C LEU A 103 -5.37 -13.64 -7.28
N ILE A 104 -6.03 -14.17 -6.24
CA ILE A 104 -7.45 -14.55 -6.27
C ILE A 104 -8.32 -13.31 -6.16
N GLN A 105 -7.96 -12.41 -5.23
CA GLN A 105 -8.65 -11.15 -5.03
C GLN A 105 -7.65 -10.00 -5.13
N LYS A 106 -7.95 -9.07 -6.03
CA LYS A 106 -7.23 -7.83 -6.23
C LYS A 106 -8.01 -6.68 -5.62
N LEU A 107 -7.30 -5.72 -5.08
CA LEU A 107 -7.86 -4.42 -4.77
C LEU A 107 -7.93 -3.55 -6.04
N ARG A 108 -8.63 -2.43 -5.92
CA ARG A 108 -8.58 -1.32 -6.88
C ARG A 108 -8.38 -0.02 -6.13
N ILE A 109 -7.56 0.85 -6.67
CA ILE A 109 -7.51 2.25 -6.25
C ILE A 109 -8.82 2.91 -6.66
N ILE A 110 -9.50 3.52 -5.68
CA ILE A 110 -10.78 4.21 -5.86
C ILE A 110 -10.57 5.69 -6.12
N SER A 111 -9.62 6.27 -5.39
CA SER A 111 -9.25 7.68 -5.54
C SER A 111 -7.78 7.85 -5.27
N LYS A 112 -7.17 8.80 -5.98
CA LYS A 112 -5.81 9.27 -5.75
C LYS A 112 -5.78 10.76 -6.04
N ASN A 113 -5.36 11.55 -5.08
CA ASN A 113 -5.20 12.98 -5.21
C ASN A 113 -3.90 13.43 -4.55
N PHE A 114 -3.07 14.10 -5.30
CA PHE A 114 -1.88 14.78 -4.80
C PHE A 114 -2.10 16.28 -4.91
N SER A 115 -1.83 17.01 -3.85
CA SER A 115 -1.91 18.47 -3.84
C SER A 115 -0.71 19.09 -3.14
N GLU A 116 -0.37 20.28 -3.59
CA GLU A 116 0.69 21.10 -3.04
C GLU A 116 0.19 22.52 -2.89
N ASP A 117 0.36 23.10 -1.71
CA ASP A 117 0.13 24.51 -1.46
C ASP A 117 1.37 25.20 -0.85
N LYS A 118 1.21 26.45 -0.36
CA LYS A 118 2.32 27.21 0.25
C LYS A 118 2.84 26.54 1.53
N ASN A 119 2.01 25.81 2.27
CA ASN A 119 2.29 25.35 3.62
C ASN A 119 2.61 23.85 3.69
N TYR A 120 2.08 23.02 2.77
CA TYR A 120 2.23 21.59 2.83
C TYR A 120 2.16 20.90 1.46
N TYR A 121 2.66 19.67 1.44
CA TYR A 121 2.32 18.65 0.45
C TYR A 121 1.30 17.72 1.06
N SER A 122 0.31 17.27 0.29
CA SER A 122 -0.59 16.22 0.74
C SER A 122 -0.87 15.20 -0.34
N ILE A 123 -1.03 13.96 0.07
CA ILE A 123 -1.53 12.89 -0.75
C ILE A 123 -2.68 12.22 -0.03
N GLU A 124 -3.76 11.98 -0.77
CA GLU A 124 -4.89 11.20 -0.35
C GLU A 124 -5.15 10.11 -1.37
N ALA A 125 -5.24 8.88 -0.91
CA ALA A 125 -5.59 7.77 -1.78
C ALA A 125 -6.47 6.76 -1.04
N SER A 126 -7.26 6.00 -1.79
CA SER A 126 -8.14 4.98 -1.21
C SER A 126 -8.22 3.74 -2.09
N HIS A 127 -8.46 2.59 -1.45
CA HIS A 127 -8.64 1.33 -2.14
C HIS A 127 -9.75 0.48 -1.53
N ASN A 128 -10.31 -0.45 -2.32
CA ASN A 128 -11.40 -1.32 -1.92
C ASN A 128 -10.95 -2.72 -1.44
N GLY A 129 -9.70 -2.91 -1.07
CA GLY A 129 -9.16 -4.23 -0.70
C GLY A 129 -9.90 -4.92 0.44
N TYR A 130 -10.58 -4.15 1.29
CA TYR A 130 -11.35 -4.65 2.44
C TYR A 130 -12.87 -4.63 2.23
N GLU A 131 -13.34 -4.12 1.08
CA GLU A 131 -14.77 -3.95 0.82
C GLU A 131 -15.51 -5.28 0.77
N LYS A 132 -14.99 -6.26 0.01
CA LYS A 132 -15.65 -7.56 -0.19
C LYS A 132 -15.83 -8.34 1.11
N LYS A 133 -14.84 -8.28 2.03
CA LYS A 133 -14.85 -9.09 3.25
C LYS A 133 -15.46 -8.35 4.44
N PHE A 134 -15.21 -7.05 4.56
CA PHE A 134 -15.57 -6.28 5.74
C PHE A 134 -16.52 -5.11 5.47
N GLY A 135 -16.82 -4.80 4.21
CA GLY A 135 -17.66 -3.67 3.84
C GLY A 135 -16.98 -2.31 4.02
N TYR A 136 -15.64 -2.25 3.97
CA TYR A 136 -14.89 -1.00 4.17
C TYR A 136 -13.94 -0.69 3.01
N ILE A 137 -13.88 0.59 2.67
CA ILE A 137 -12.83 1.19 1.86
C ILE A 137 -11.79 1.77 2.81
N HIS A 138 -10.52 1.46 2.59
CA HIS A 138 -9.41 2.11 3.27
C HIS A 138 -9.03 3.39 2.53
N LYS A 139 -9.02 4.51 3.25
CA LYS A 139 -8.49 5.79 2.78
C LYS A 139 -7.30 6.17 3.66
N ARG A 140 -6.19 6.55 3.04
CA ARG A 140 -5.02 7.12 3.71
C ARG A 140 -4.79 8.54 3.23
N SER A 141 -4.51 9.43 4.18
CA SER A 141 -4.07 10.80 3.94
C SER A 141 -2.72 11.01 4.60
N ILE A 142 -1.75 11.56 3.87
CA ILE A 142 -0.45 11.97 4.41
C ILE A 142 -0.24 13.43 4.07
N LYS A 143 0.06 14.24 5.09
CA LYS A 143 0.36 15.67 4.98
C LYS A 143 1.75 15.96 5.52
N ILE A 144 2.56 16.67 4.75
CA ILE A 144 3.93 17.05 5.09
C ILE A 144 4.02 18.56 5.13
N LEU A 145 4.32 19.12 6.29
CA LEU A 145 4.45 20.57 6.43
C LEU A 145 5.74 21.05 5.78
N LYS A 146 5.68 22.16 5.02
CA LYS A 146 6.86 22.71 4.34
C LYS A 146 7.80 23.46 5.27
N GLN A 147 7.27 24.10 6.30
CA GLN A 147 8.05 24.92 7.23
C GLN A 147 8.58 24.11 8.43
N GLU A 148 7.93 23.02 8.78
CA GLU A 148 8.26 22.20 9.93
C GLU A 148 8.63 20.78 9.50
N ASP A 149 9.48 20.10 10.26
CA ASP A 149 9.81 18.68 10.01
C ASP A 149 8.75 17.76 10.64
N LYS A 150 7.48 18.00 10.24
CA LYS A 150 6.31 17.26 10.71
C LYS A 150 5.58 16.60 9.55
N ILE A 151 5.12 15.38 9.81
CA ILE A 151 4.28 14.57 8.93
C ILE A 151 3.06 14.15 9.73
N PHE A 152 1.90 14.30 9.13
CA PHE A 152 0.64 13.79 9.66
C PHE A 152 0.14 12.68 8.76
N GLY A 153 -0.22 11.55 9.34
CA GLY A 153 -0.86 10.43 8.67
C GLY A 153 -2.21 10.15 9.28
N LEU A 154 -3.20 9.87 8.45
CA LEU A 154 -4.53 9.45 8.87
C LEU A 154 -4.98 8.27 8.02
N ASP A 155 -5.38 7.20 8.68
CA ASP A 155 -6.04 6.06 8.07
C ASP A 155 -7.52 6.04 8.47
N GLU A 156 -8.40 5.98 7.50
CA GLU A 156 -9.85 5.94 7.68
C GLU A 156 -10.42 4.66 7.06
N LEU A 157 -11.33 4.02 7.75
CA LEU A 157 -12.17 2.95 7.22
C LEU A 157 -13.57 3.50 6.94
N LYS A 158 -13.87 3.68 5.66
CA LYS A 158 -15.17 4.17 5.21
C LYS A 158 -16.09 3.00 4.92
N LYS A 159 -17.20 2.91 5.68
CA LYS A 159 -18.23 1.88 5.47
C LYS A 159 -18.88 2.08 4.09
N THR A 160 -18.99 1.00 3.32
CA THR A 160 -19.72 1.01 2.05
C THR A 160 -21.17 0.58 2.26
N LYS A 161 -22.08 0.98 1.34
CA LYS A 161 -23.50 0.57 1.39
C LYS A 161 -23.67 -0.95 1.25
N LYS A 162 -22.71 -1.65 0.69
CA LYS A 162 -22.66 -3.11 0.58
C LYS A 162 -21.98 -3.67 1.83
N CYS A 163 -22.70 -3.81 2.93
CA CYS A 163 -22.22 -4.61 4.05
C CYS A 163 -22.35 -6.08 3.65
N PRO A 164 -21.28 -6.85 3.46
CA PRO A 164 -21.40 -8.29 3.37
C PRO A 164 -21.85 -8.77 4.75
N PHE A 165 -22.78 -9.71 4.76
CA PHE A 165 -23.36 -10.34 5.92
C PHE A 165 -22.36 -10.48 7.06
N LEU A 166 -22.69 -9.95 8.23
CA LEU A 166 -22.16 -10.42 9.48
C LEU A 166 -22.60 -11.89 9.60
N LEU A 167 -21.72 -12.80 9.24
CA LEU A 167 -21.85 -14.17 9.71
C LEU A 167 -21.59 -14.13 11.21
N ASN A 168 -22.67 -14.29 11.97
CA ASN A 168 -22.65 -14.58 13.41
C ASN A 168 -21.83 -15.84 13.70
#